data_c851257c186b0b32e87098331e5ea2c7
#
_entry.id   c851257c186b0b32e87098331e5ea2c7
#
_cell.length_a   1.000
_cell.length_b   1.000
_cell.length_c   1.000
_cell.angle_alpha   90.00
_cell.angle_beta   90.00
_cell.angle_gamma   90.00
#
_symmetry.space_group_name_H-M   'P 1'
#
loop_
_entity.id
_entity.type
_entity.pdbx_description
1 polymer ?
#
loop_
_entity_poly.entity_id
_entity_poly.type
_entity_poly.pdbx_seq_one_letter_code
_entity_poly.pdbx_strand_id
1 'polypeptide(L)'
;FTFDDISRRAKLVRRTARTEISALEKAGVIKQKTVYIEVEGKTKKMKAIGYTLNKDFQELQALQTFLFETAPIDGKNLLRHLRQAGTLDFVGISGVFVRDFEQRLDVLIAMKKFSQPKIEKAIRSLEAEVGIEIRFAAMSSEDLLYRVGLYDKLTRDFFDYSHEVLVDRIGVKDEVTSSNYRM
;
A
#
# COMPACT_ATOMS: atom_id res chain seq x y z
N PHE A 1 -11.34 11.02 5.03
CA PHE A 1 -10.49 10.80 6.20
C PHE A 1 -10.78 11.84 7.28
N THR A 2 -10.71 11.46 8.55
CA THR A 2 -10.75 12.42 9.66
C THR A 2 -9.39 13.11 9.81
N PHE A 3 -9.37 14.18 10.63
CA PHE A 3 -8.11 14.85 10.98
C PHE A 3 -7.09 13.86 11.60
N ASP A 4 -7.56 13.01 12.50
CA ASP A 4 -6.68 12.04 13.19
C ASP A 4 -6.17 10.95 12.23
N ASP A 5 -7.00 10.52 11.26
CA ASP A 5 -6.54 9.61 10.21
C ASP A 5 -5.43 10.22 9.36
N ILE A 6 -5.60 11.47 8.94
CA ILE A 6 -4.59 12.16 8.13
C ILE A 6 -3.28 12.33 8.92
N SER A 7 -3.37 12.84 10.16
CA SER A 7 -2.20 13.05 11.03
C SER A 7 -1.43 11.74 11.26
N ARG A 8 -2.15 10.66 11.54
CA ARG A 8 -1.57 9.33 11.77
C ARG A 8 -0.93 8.75 10.51
N ARG A 9 -1.64 8.80 9.36
CA ARG A 9 -1.14 8.28 8.07
C ARG A 9 0.08 9.04 7.59
N ALA A 10 0.05 10.37 7.67
CA ALA A 10 1.18 11.23 7.29
C ALA A 10 2.31 11.25 8.33
N LYS A 11 2.14 10.60 9.50
CA LYS A 11 3.08 10.65 10.63
C LYS A 11 3.45 12.07 11.05
N LEU A 12 2.51 13.00 10.94
CA LEU A 12 2.67 14.38 11.34
C LEU A 12 2.15 14.59 12.75
N VAL A 13 2.82 15.47 13.50
CA VAL A 13 2.27 15.96 14.77
C VAL A 13 1.05 16.82 14.50
N ARG A 14 0.08 16.81 15.42
CA ARG A 14 -1.23 17.49 15.26
C ARG A 14 -1.12 18.96 14.84
N ARG A 15 -0.14 19.68 15.37
CA ARG A 15 0.07 21.10 15.03
C ARG A 15 0.42 21.27 13.55
N THR A 16 1.40 20.53 13.05
CA THR A 16 1.82 20.55 11.65
C THR A 16 0.69 20.10 10.74
N ALA A 17 0.04 18.97 11.06
CA ALA A 17 -1.10 18.46 10.28
C ALA A 17 -2.22 19.51 10.13
N ARG A 18 -2.51 20.27 11.19
CA ARG A 18 -3.53 21.35 11.15
C ARG A 18 -3.14 22.47 10.21
N THR A 19 -1.88 22.87 10.22
CA THR A 19 -1.35 23.92 9.33
C THR A 19 -1.45 23.48 7.88
N GLU A 20 -0.99 22.27 7.57
CA GLU A 20 -1.00 21.72 6.19
C GLU A 20 -2.43 21.51 5.67
N ILE A 21 -3.31 20.93 6.47
CA ILE A 21 -4.73 20.74 6.10
C ILE A 21 -5.39 22.09 5.84
N SER A 22 -5.14 23.10 6.68
CA SER A 22 -5.69 24.43 6.48
C SER A 22 -5.15 25.10 5.19
N ALA A 23 -3.88 24.86 4.85
CA ALA A 23 -3.29 25.38 3.61
C ALA A 23 -3.94 24.71 2.39
N LEU A 24 -4.09 23.39 2.40
CA LEU A 24 -4.74 22.63 1.31
C LEU A 24 -6.22 23.00 1.15
N GLU A 25 -6.92 23.27 2.25
CA GLU A 25 -8.32 23.72 2.24
C GLU A 25 -8.43 25.12 1.64
N LYS A 26 -7.58 26.06 2.06
CA LYS A 26 -7.51 27.42 1.50
C LYS A 26 -7.14 27.43 0.02
N ALA A 27 -6.26 26.54 -0.41
CA ALA A 27 -5.90 26.35 -1.81
C ALA A 27 -7.03 25.68 -2.64
N GLY A 28 -8.10 25.20 -2.00
CA GLY A 28 -9.22 24.55 -2.67
C GLY A 28 -8.96 23.11 -3.11
N VAL A 29 -7.82 22.52 -2.74
CA VAL A 29 -7.46 21.13 -3.09
C VAL A 29 -8.32 20.11 -2.36
N ILE A 30 -8.63 20.40 -1.09
CA ILE A 30 -9.50 19.58 -0.25
C ILE A 30 -10.69 20.40 0.26
N LYS A 31 -11.76 19.70 0.61
CA LYS A 31 -12.95 20.27 1.24
C LYS A 31 -13.39 19.43 2.43
N GLN A 32 -14.01 20.10 3.40
CA GLN A 32 -14.58 19.44 4.57
C GLN A 32 -15.80 18.61 4.15
N LYS A 33 -15.97 17.47 4.81
CA LYS A 33 -17.11 16.58 4.65
C LYS A 33 -17.50 15.99 6.00
N THR A 34 -18.79 15.91 6.27
CA THR A 34 -19.28 15.14 7.42
C THR A 34 -19.02 13.66 7.18
N VAL A 35 -18.34 13.01 8.13
CA VAL A 35 -18.10 11.56 8.15
C VAL A 35 -18.70 10.96 9.42
N TYR A 36 -19.05 9.68 9.36
CA TYR A 36 -19.55 8.93 10.50
C TYR A 36 -18.47 7.98 10.98
N ILE A 37 -18.07 8.13 12.23
CA ILE A 37 -17.04 7.30 12.86
C ILE A 37 -17.67 6.35 13.88
N GLU A 38 -17.14 5.14 13.96
CA GLU A 38 -17.46 4.21 15.03
C GLU A 38 -16.59 4.56 16.25
N VAL A 39 -17.23 4.65 17.41
CA VAL A 39 -16.53 4.91 18.67
C VAL A 39 -16.63 3.66 19.52
N GLU A 40 -15.50 3.19 20.00
CA GLU A 40 -15.40 2.01 20.86
C GLU A 40 -16.36 2.12 22.04
N GLY A 41 -17.19 1.09 22.26
CA GLY A 41 -18.20 1.08 23.34
C GLY A 41 -19.52 1.81 23.02
N LYS A 42 -19.72 2.32 21.80
CA LYS A 42 -21.00 2.93 21.40
C LYS A 42 -21.60 2.21 20.18
N THR A 43 -22.88 1.89 20.26
CA THR A 43 -23.66 1.27 19.18
C THR A 43 -24.01 2.27 18.04
N LYS A 44 -23.92 3.56 18.27
CA LYS A 44 -24.25 4.60 17.29
C LYS A 44 -22.99 5.27 16.75
N LYS A 45 -22.90 5.39 15.41
CA LYS A 45 -21.87 6.17 14.74
C LYS A 45 -21.99 7.65 15.11
N MET A 46 -20.87 8.28 15.43
CA MET A 46 -20.83 9.71 15.73
C MET A 46 -20.46 10.52 14.48
N LYS A 47 -21.07 11.68 14.33
CA LYS A 47 -20.70 12.65 13.29
C LYS A 47 -19.34 13.26 13.65
N ALA A 48 -18.45 13.30 12.68
CA ALA A 48 -17.15 13.98 12.77
C ALA A 48 -16.88 14.80 11.49
N ILE A 49 -16.03 15.79 11.59
CA ILE A 49 -15.51 16.51 10.42
C ILE A 49 -14.40 15.64 9.81
N GLY A 50 -14.54 15.35 8.54
CA GLY A 50 -13.52 14.74 7.71
C GLY A 50 -13.14 15.64 6.54
N TYR A 51 -12.19 15.17 5.75
CA TYR A 51 -11.68 15.86 4.57
C TYR A 51 -11.72 14.92 3.36
N THR A 52 -11.97 15.50 2.20
CA THR A 52 -11.97 14.78 0.91
C THR A 52 -11.34 15.66 -0.15
N LEU A 53 -10.81 15.07 -1.20
CA LEU A 53 -10.37 15.82 -2.37
C LEU A 53 -11.53 16.62 -2.96
N ASN A 54 -11.26 17.85 -3.36
CA ASN A 54 -12.20 18.67 -4.08
C ASN A 54 -12.17 18.29 -5.56
N LYS A 55 -13.20 17.57 -6.03
CA LYS A 55 -13.28 17.11 -7.42
C LYS A 55 -13.43 18.27 -8.43
N ASP A 56 -13.85 19.44 -7.95
CA ASP A 56 -14.03 20.63 -8.76
C ASP A 56 -12.76 21.50 -8.85
N PHE A 57 -11.66 21.05 -8.20
CA PHE A 57 -10.36 21.72 -8.30
C PHE A 57 -9.76 21.48 -9.69
N GLN A 58 -9.57 22.54 -10.46
CA GLN A 58 -9.22 22.43 -11.90
C GLN A 58 -7.91 21.69 -12.15
N GLU A 59 -6.92 21.90 -11.28
CA GLU A 59 -5.60 21.30 -11.40
C GLU A 59 -5.50 19.91 -10.71
N LEU A 60 -6.60 19.36 -10.22
CA LEU A 60 -6.57 18.11 -9.46
C LEU A 60 -5.88 16.96 -10.21
N GLN A 61 -6.23 16.79 -11.49
CA GLN A 61 -5.65 15.72 -12.31
C GLN A 61 -4.15 15.94 -12.54
N ALA A 62 -3.74 17.17 -12.86
CA ALA A 62 -2.33 17.51 -13.06
C ALA A 62 -1.53 17.31 -11.77
N LEU A 63 -2.07 17.73 -10.61
CA LEU A 63 -1.46 17.53 -9.32
C LEU A 63 -1.33 16.04 -8.96
N GLN A 64 -2.36 15.24 -9.22
CA GLN A 64 -2.31 13.81 -9.00
C GLN A 64 -1.24 13.15 -9.88
N THR A 65 -1.22 13.44 -11.18
CA THR A 65 -0.20 12.93 -12.11
C THR A 65 1.20 13.31 -11.63
N PHE A 66 1.43 14.58 -11.29
CA PHE A 66 2.72 15.06 -10.77
C PHE A 66 3.15 14.29 -9.52
N LEU A 67 2.26 14.13 -8.53
CA LEU A 67 2.57 13.42 -7.30
C LEU A 67 2.87 11.94 -7.55
N PHE A 68 2.15 11.28 -8.47
CA PHE A 68 2.42 9.89 -8.84
C PHE A 68 3.73 9.71 -9.59
N GLU A 69 4.07 10.63 -10.50
CA GLU A 69 5.30 10.57 -11.29
C GLU A 69 6.55 10.90 -10.47
N THR A 70 6.43 11.78 -9.49
CA THR A 70 7.55 12.24 -8.65
C THR A 70 7.66 11.47 -7.33
N ALA A 71 6.66 10.67 -6.95
CA ALA A 71 6.73 9.87 -5.75
C ALA A 71 7.91 8.91 -5.82
N PRO A 72 8.74 8.82 -4.77
CA PRO A 72 9.89 7.92 -4.73
C PRO A 72 9.43 6.47 -4.45
N ILE A 73 8.52 5.98 -5.30
CA ILE A 73 8.03 4.60 -5.25
C ILE A 73 8.98 3.74 -6.06
N ASP A 74 9.95 3.16 -5.37
CA ASP A 74 10.87 2.19 -5.97
C ASP A 74 11.04 0.95 -5.10
N GLY A 75 11.50 -0.13 -5.72
CA GLY A 75 11.73 -1.40 -5.04
C GLY A 75 12.82 -1.30 -3.95
N LYS A 76 13.78 -0.40 -4.08
CA LYS A 76 14.86 -0.22 -3.08
C LYS A 76 14.31 0.40 -1.80
N ASN A 77 13.45 1.40 -1.93
CA ASN A 77 12.80 2.04 -0.80
C ASN A 77 11.89 1.05 -0.07
N LEU A 78 11.08 0.28 -0.81
CA LEU A 78 10.27 -0.80 -0.26
C LEU A 78 11.12 -1.80 0.54
N LEU A 79 12.18 -2.33 -0.06
CA LEU A 79 13.07 -3.30 0.60
C LEU A 79 13.72 -2.73 1.87
N ARG A 80 14.09 -1.44 1.88
CA ARG A 80 14.64 -0.77 3.07
C ARG A 80 13.65 -0.81 4.24
N HIS A 81 12.36 -0.56 3.99
CA HIS A 81 11.32 -0.63 5.00
C HIS A 81 11.02 -2.07 5.43
N LEU A 82 10.85 -2.98 4.49
CA LEU A 82 10.52 -4.38 4.77
C LEU A 82 11.62 -5.12 5.55
N ARG A 83 12.90 -4.81 5.32
CA ARG A 83 14.02 -5.41 6.08
C ARG A 83 13.94 -5.14 7.58
N GLN A 84 13.24 -4.09 8.01
CA GLN A 84 12.97 -3.83 9.43
C GLN A 84 11.99 -4.84 10.04
N ALA A 85 11.16 -5.48 9.22
CA ALA A 85 10.22 -6.51 9.68
C ALA A 85 10.88 -7.88 9.88
N GLY A 86 12.02 -8.14 9.21
CA GLY A 86 12.79 -9.38 9.30
C GLY A 86 13.45 -9.78 7.99
N THR A 87 13.85 -11.07 7.94
CA THR A 87 14.48 -11.65 6.74
C THR A 87 13.42 -11.92 5.68
N LEU A 88 13.63 -11.35 4.50
CA LEU A 88 12.75 -11.50 3.34
C LEU A 88 13.20 -12.71 2.52
N ASP A 89 12.29 -13.64 2.23
CA ASP A 89 12.53 -14.79 1.38
C ASP A 89 12.01 -14.56 -0.04
N PHE A 90 10.88 -13.88 -0.16
CA PHE A 90 10.33 -13.44 -1.43
C PHE A 90 9.74 -12.02 -1.30
N VAL A 91 10.00 -11.19 -2.30
CA VAL A 91 9.34 -9.89 -2.49
C VAL A 91 9.12 -9.67 -3.98
N GLY A 92 7.86 -9.63 -4.37
CA GLY A 92 7.43 -9.23 -5.70
C GLY A 92 6.68 -7.91 -5.66
N ILE A 93 6.84 -7.09 -6.68
CA ILE A 93 6.14 -5.81 -6.85
C ILE A 93 5.33 -5.80 -8.13
N SER A 94 4.20 -5.12 -8.09
CA SER A 94 3.25 -4.92 -9.18
C SER A 94 2.55 -3.57 -8.98
N GLY A 95 1.43 -3.36 -9.64
CA GLY A 95 0.55 -2.22 -9.39
C GLY A 95 1.27 -0.87 -9.46
N VAL A 96 1.22 -0.12 -8.38
CA VAL A 96 1.81 1.23 -8.29
C VAL A 96 3.32 1.26 -8.54
N PHE A 97 4.04 0.18 -8.24
CA PHE A 97 5.49 0.08 -8.43
C PHE A 97 5.89 -0.09 -9.90
N VAL A 98 5.02 -0.69 -10.71
CA VAL A 98 5.23 -0.90 -12.16
C VAL A 98 4.33 0.00 -13.01
N ARG A 99 3.66 0.98 -12.37
CA ARG A 99 2.73 1.95 -12.98
C ARG A 99 1.50 1.30 -13.66
N ASP A 100 1.08 0.15 -13.16
CA ASP A 100 -0.13 -0.55 -13.58
C ASP A 100 -1.18 -0.47 -12.46
N PHE A 101 -1.99 0.58 -12.46
CA PHE A 101 -2.95 0.90 -11.39
C PHE A 101 -4.19 0.01 -11.38
N GLU A 102 -4.42 -0.78 -12.43
CA GLU A 102 -5.54 -1.73 -12.52
C GLU A 102 -5.30 -2.99 -11.67
N GLN A 103 -4.06 -3.24 -11.26
CA GLN A 103 -3.70 -4.39 -10.45
C GLN A 103 -4.36 -4.37 -9.08
N ARG A 104 -4.71 -5.55 -8.57
CA ARG A 104 -5.33 -5.72 -7.25
C ARG A 104 -4.32 -5.72 -6.11
N LEU A 105 -3.07 -6.03 -6.42
CA LEU A 105 -1.99 -6.18 -5.46
C LEU A 105 -0.77 -5.38 -5.94
N ASP A 106 -0.15 -4.64 -5.03
CA ASP A 106 1.05 -3.87 -5.32
C ASP A 106 2.31 -4.57 -4.83
N VAL A 107 2.20 -5.36 -3.75
CA VAL A 107 3.35 -6.08 -3.16
C VAL A 107 2.94 -7.47 -2.67
N LEU A 108 3.70 -8.48 -3.06
CA LEU A 108 3.60 -9.85 -2.53
C LEU A 108 4.86 -10.16 -1.72
N ILE A 109 4.68 -10.58 -0.46
CA ILE A 109 5.77 -10.77 0.50
C ILE A 109 5.71 -12.16 1.10
N ALA A 110 6.85 -12.86 1.14
CA ALA A 110 6.98 -14.06 1.94
C ALA A 110 8.22 -14.05 2.84
N MET A 111 8.04 -14.60 4.05
CA MET A 111 9.08 -14.65 5.08
C MET A 111 8.98 -15.97 5.85
N LYS A 112 10.12 -16.61 6.14
CA LYS A 112 10.16 -17.82 6.98
C LYS A 112 9.62 -17.55 8.40
N LYS A 113 10.01 -16.42 8.99
CA LYS A 113 9.48 -15.95 10.27
C LYS A 113 8.51 -14.79 10.03
N PHE A 114 7.30 -15.17 9.65
CA PHE A 114 6.24 -14.22 9.32
C PHE A 114 5.66 -13.51 10.54
N SER A 115 5.50 -12.19 10.45
CA SER A 115 4.85 -11.37 11.48
C SER A 115 4.04 -10.25 10.83
N GLN A 116 2.73 -10.46 10.73
CA GLN A 116 1.80 -9.49 10.15
C GLN A 116 1.96 -8.07 10.74
N PRO A 117 2.00 -7.86 12.07
CA PRO A 117 2.10 -6.51 12.64
C PRO A 117 3.39 -5.77 12.23
N LYS A 118 4.51 -6.50 12.08
CA LYS A 118 5.78 -5.90 11.68
C LYS A 118 5.76 -5.46 10.23
N ILE A 119 5.17 -6.27 9.34
CA ILE A 119 5.03 -5.96 7.93
C ILE A 119 4.09 -4.77 7.75
N GLU A 120 2.93 -4.77 8.40
CA GLU A 120 2.00 -3.64 8.36
C GLU A 120 2.65 -2.33 8.83
N LYS A 121 3.46 -2.39 9.90
CA LYS A 121 4.20 -1.22 10.38
C LYS A 121 5.20 -0.72 9.32
N ALA A 122 5.91 -1.62 8.63
CA ALA A 122 6.86 -1.28 7.58
C ALA A 122 6.15 -0.66 6.37
N ILE A 123 5.05 -1.25 5.92
CA ILE A 123 4.23 -0.73 4.81
C ILE A 123 3.65 0.65 5.17
N ARG A 124 3.03 0.82 6.34
CA ARG A 124 2.53 2.13 6.79
C ARG A 124 3.62 3.20 6.88
N SER A 125 4.86 2.80 7.17
CA SER A 125 6.01 3.70 7.14
C SER A 125 6.32 4.18 5.73
N LEU A 126 6.28 3.29 4.75
CA LEU A 126 6.49 3.61 3.35
C LEU A 126 5.33 4.46 2.81
N GLU A 127 4.08 4.07 3.10
CA GLU A 127 2.88 4.85 2.70
C GLU A 127 2.92 6.29 3.21
N ALA A 128 3.40 6.50 4.45
CA ALA A 128 3.54 7.85 5.00
C ALA A 128 4.64 8.68 4.31
N GLU A 129 5.67 8.03 3.75
CA GLU A 129 6.76 8.67 3.02
C GLU A 129 6.34 9.02 1.58
N VAL A 130 5.64 8.09 0.90
CA VAL A 130 5.28 8.24 -0.51
C VAL A 130 3.90 8.84 -0.75
N GLY A 131 3.06 8.90 0.29
CA GLY A 131 1.70 9.46 0.21
C GLY A 131 0.68 8.60 -0.52
N ILE A 132 1.01 7.34 -0.82
CA ILE A 132 0.15 6.39 -1.56
C ILE A 132 -0.15 5.19 -0.69
N GLU A 133 -1.38 4.70 -0.73
CA GLU A 133 -1.79 3.46 -0.09
C GLU A 133 -1.30 2.26 -0.89
N ILE A 134 -0.69 1.28 -0.22
CA ILE A 134 -0.07 0.10 -0.83
C ILE A 134 -0.89 -1.14 -0.49
N ARG A 135 -1.44 -1.78 -1.50
CA ARG A 135 -2.15 -3.05 -1.38
C ARG A 135 -1.14 -4.18 -1.35
N PHE A 136 -1.07 -4.89 -0.25
CA PHE A 136 -0.09 -5.97 -0.10
C PHE A 136 -0.72 -7.26 0.42
N ALA A 137 -0.10 -8.38 0.06
CA ALA A 137 -0.31 -9.68 0.67
C ALA A 137 1.00 -10.16 1.28
N ALA A 138 0.93 -10.69 2.50
CA ALA A 138 2.09 -11.19 3.19
C ALA A 138 1.75 -12.53 3.87
N MET A 139 2.68 -13.49 3.76
CA MET A 139 2.46 -14.84 4.25
C MET A 139 3.77 -15.54 4.62
N SER A 140 3.68 -16.77 5.10
CA SER A 140 4.88 -17.60 5.29
C SER A 140 5.45 -18.04 3.94
N SER A 141 6.75 -18.37 3.91
CA SER A 141 7.39 -18.90 2.70
C SER A 141 6.76 -20.22 2.25
N GLU A 142 6.35 -21.05 3.19
CA GLU A 142 5.65 -22.33 2.94
C GLU A 142 4.28 -22.10 2.31
N ASP A 143 3.50 -21.15 2.84
CA ASP A 143 2.19 -20.79 2.29
C ASP A 143 2.30 -20.26 0.86
N LEU A 144 3.32 -19.43 0.57
CA LEU A 144 3.50 -18.91 -0.78
C LEU A 144 3.77 -20.04 -1.77
N LEU A 145 4.74 -20.92 -1.48
CA LEU A 145 5.05 -22.07 -2.35
C LEU A 145 3.84 -22.98 -2.54
N TYR A 146 3.11 -23.28 -1.47
CA TYR A 146 1.89 -24.08 -1.54
C TYR A 146 0.83 -23.44 -2.45
N ARG A 147 0.59 -22.13 -2.32
CA ARG A 147 -0.38 -21.40 -3.15
C ARG A 147 0.03 -21.33 -4.62
N VAL A 148 1.31 -21.15 -4.89
CA VAL A 148 1.85 -21.18 -6.26
C VAL A 148 1.64 -22.57 -6.88
N GLY A 149 1.95 -23.63 -6.16
CA GLY A 149 1.73 -25.01 -6.63
C GLY A 149 0.27 -25.38 -6.87
N LEU A 150 -0.67 -24.73 -6.16
CA LEU A 150 -2.12 -24.93 -6.34
C LEU A 150 -2.76 -24.01 -7.39
N TYR A 151 -2.01 -23.14 -8.04
CA TYR A 151 -2.60 -22.12 -8.94
C TYR A 151 -3.63 -21.23 -8.24
N ASP A 152 -3.37 -20.89 -6.96
CA ASP A 152 -4.26 -20.03 -6.20
C ASP A 152 -4.48 -18.69 -6.91
N LYS A 153 -5.72 -18.20 -6.86
CA LYS A 153 -6.12 -16.98 -7.58
C LYS A 153 -5.24 -15.76 -7.26
N LEU A 154 -4.83 -15.60 -5.99
CA LEU A 154 -4.00 -14.47 -5.58
C LEU A 154 -2.62 -14.51 -6.25
N THR A 155 -1.96 -15.66 -6.22
CA THR A 155 -0.64 -15.86 -6.83
C THR A 155 -0.72 -15.77 -8.34
N ARG A 156 -1.73 -16.39 -8.96
CA ARG A 156 -1.98 -16.29 -10.39
C ARG A 156 -2.23 -14.82 -10.81
N ASP A 157 -3.15 -14.11 -10.15
CA ASP A 157 -3.43 -12.70 -10.44
C ASP A 157 -2.18 -11.82 -10.28
N PHE A 158 -1.21 -12.22 -9.46
CA PHE A 158 0.07 -11.52 -9.34
C PHE A 158 1.04 -11.84 -10.48
N PHE A 159 1.21 -13.13 -10.82
CA PHE A 159 2.23 -13.58 -11.78
C PHE A 159 1.78 -13.48 -13.24
N ASP A 160 0.48 -13.48 -13.54
CA ASP A 160 -0.05 -13.37 -14.90
C ASP A 160 0.01 -11.94 -15.46
N TYR A 161 0.19 -10.93 -14.60
CA TYR A 161 0.24 -9.52 -14.98
C TYR A 161 1.62 -8.90 -14.78
N SER A 162 1.75 -7.61 -15.13
CA SER A 162 3.00 -6.86 -14.99
C SER A 162 3.51 -6.88 -13.55
N HIS A 163 4.68 -7.49 -13.35
CA HIS A 163 5.32 -7.59 -12.04
C HIS A 163 6.85 -7.61 -12.17
N GLU A 164 7.53 -7.32 -11.07
CA GLU A 164 8.97 -7.47 -10.92
C GLU A 164 9.27 -8.23 -9.62
N VAL A 165 10.20 -9.15 -9.64
CA VAL A 165 10.64 -9.88 -8.45
C VAL A 165 11.95 -9.29 -7.95
N LEU A 166 11.90 -8.67 -6.76
CA LEU A 166 13.04 -8.01 -6.12
C LEU A 166 13.88 -8.97 -5.27
N VAL A 167 13.24 -9.95 -4.65
CA VAL A 167 13.88 -10.98 -3.82
C VAL A 167 13.21 -12.32 -4.11
N ASP A 168 13.98 -13.33 -4.44
CA ASP A 168 13.55 -14.71 -4.52
C ASP A 168 14.66 -15.62 -4.00
N ARG A 169 14.51 -16.10 -2.78
CA ARG A 169 15.43 -17.02 -2.12
C ARG A 169 14.88 -18.44 -2.01
N ILE A 170 13.65 -18.64 -2.43
CA ILE A 170 12.90 -19.88 -2.28
C ILE A 170 12.47 -20.49 -3.62
N GLY A 171 12.90 -19.88 -4.75
CA GLY A 171 12.69 -20.42 -6.08
C GLY A 171 11.25 -20.32 -6.60
N VAL A 172 10.51 -19.30 -6.19
CA VAL A 172 9.13 -19.07 -6.64
C VAL A 172 9.05 -18.92 -8.15
N LYS A 173 10.03 -18.22 -8.76
CA LYS A 173 10.06 -18.05 -10.23
C LYS A 173 10.15 -19.39 -10.98
N ASP A 174 10.97 -20.31 -10.47
CA ASP A 174 11.15 -21.61 -11.06
C ASP A 174 9.88 -22.46 -10.95
N GLU A 175 9.19 -22.37 -9.80
CA GLU A 175 7.94 -23.06 -9.55
C GLU A 175 6.81 -22.54 -10.47
N VAL A 176 6.68 -21.22 -10.62
CA VAL A 176 5.70 -20.59 -11.52
C VAL A 176 5.94 -21.02 -12.96
N THR A 177 7.21 -21.02 -13.42
CA THR A 177 7.57 -21.44 -14.78
C THR A 177 7.28 -22.91 -15.01
N SER A 178 7.62 -23.79 -14.06
CA SER A 178 7.36 -25.23 -14.18
C SER A 178 5.88 -25.59 -14.14
N SER A 179 5.09 -24.83 -13.41
CA SER A 179 3.64 -24.99 -13.35
C SER A 179 2.93 -24.59 -14.65
N ASN A 180 3.42 -23.56 -15.34
CA ASN A 180 2.90 -23.15 -16.65
C ASN A 180 3.21 -24.16 -17.80
N TYR A 181 4.22 -25.02 -17.63
CA TYR A 181 4.56 -26.06 -18.61
C TYR A 181 3.77 -27.37 -18.46
N ARG A 182 2.88 -27.47 -17.46
CA ARG A 182 2.06 -28.69 -17.22
C ARG A 182 0.65 -28.63 -17.82
N MET A 183 0.37 -27.65 -18.69
CA MET A 183 -0.87 -27.64 -19.52
C MET A 183 -0.65 -28.23 -20.90
#